data_b1ad34658bdcfbf2eef355720ec0bf57
#
_entry.id   b1ad34658bdcfbf2eef355720ec0bf57
#
_cell.length_a   1.000
_cell.length_b   1.000
_cell.length_c   1.000
_cell.angle_alpha   90.00
_cell.angle_beta   90.00
_cell.angle_gamma   90.00
#
_symmetry.space_group_name_H-M   'P 1'
#
loop_
_entity.id
_entity.type
_entity.pdbx_description
1 polymer ?
#
loop_
_entity_poly.entity_id
_entity_poly.type
_entity_poly.pdbx_seq_one_letter_code
_entity_poly.pdbx_strand_id
1 'polypeptide(L)'
;MGFDYNHVPSFIAAIKEEKPYTTFLKDRYFPDGQNFITDEVLVEFKEGDKKLAPFVAPRVGGVTNKRRGYTAKTFAPAYIAPKRPLTLDDLKKKRMGEAYYSQLTPEDRASEIMLDDANELDGQIARRENWMAAQLLFNAACEIEEKTDNPDISEKKEIFFYDGDANDWIFTPSVDWDDPDADILGDVAAMCRAQKARGVAATEILLDSVAGDCVYNNKKIIELLDNRNYNIGTIDPKLEEFGIAEIGVLNCKGHKVRFLQYDEGYEDENGANVPYLPYGTAILLAPGCGQTHYGAVSQLEDDREWHTYAESRVPLILTNTNSQSKELRLASAPLLMPVRNHAWMRATVAKSA
;
A
#
# COMPACT_ATOMS: atom_id res chain seq x y z
N MET A 1 -45.50 -39.47 -1.66
CA MET A 1 -44.73 -38.59 -2.55
C MET A 1 -43.36 -38.50 -1.94
N GLY A 2 -42.40 -39.24 -2.49
CA GLY A 2 -41.01 -39.12 -2.06
C GLY A 2 -40.43 -37.83 -2.61
N PHE A 3 -39.89 -37.02 -1.76
CA PHE A 3 -39.09 -35.88 -2.19
C PHE A 3 -37.87 -36.42 -2.93
N ASP A 4 -37.79 -36.11 -4.21
CA ASP A 4 -36.61 -36.41 -5.00
C ASP A 4 -35.52 -35.43 -4.67
N TYR A 5 -34.63 -35.81 -3.77
CA TYR A 5 -33.50 -35.00 -3.29
C TYR A 5 -32.46 -34.66 -4.36
N ASN A 6 -32.59 -35.20 -5.56
CA ASN A 6 -31.70 -34.92 -6.67
C ASN A 6 -32.00 -33.61 -7.40
N HIS A 7 -33.14 -32.99 -7.18
CA HIS A 7 -33.54 -31.76 -7.88
C HIS A 7 -33.53 -30.46 -7.04
N VAL A 8 -33.39 -30.53 -5.72
CA VAL A 8 -33.47 -29.35 -4.88
C VAL A 8 -32.15 -28.64 -4.61
N PRO A 9 -30.98 -29.26 -4.67
CA PRO A 9 -29.80 -28.60 -4.16
C PRO A 9 -28.86 -28.02 -5.19
N SER A 10 -29.08 -28.25 -6.46
CA SER A 10 -28.19 -27.68 -7.49
C SER A 10 -28.30 -26.15 -7.60
N PHE A 11 -29.20 -25.53 -6.82
CA PHE A 11 -29.46 -24.11 -6.85
C PHE A 11 -29.21 -23.38 -5.52
N ILE A 12 -28.67 -24.05 -4.51
CA ILE A 12 -27.94 -23.29 -3.52
C ILE A 12 -26.60 -22.96 -4.19
N ALA A 13 -26.61 -21.98 -5.09
CA ALA A 13 -25.40 -21.31 -5.47
C ALA A 13 -24.73 -20.91 -4.15
N ALA A 14 -23.57 -21.47 -3.89
CA ALA A 14 -22.75 -21.03 -2.79
C ALA A 14 -22.36 -19.58 -3.12
N ILE A 15 -23.14 -18.63 -2.61
CA ILE A 15 -22.77 -17.22 -2.68
C ILE A 15 -21.68 -17.08 -1.64
N LYS A 16 -20.45 -17.21 -2.06
CA LYS A 16 -19.31 -16.81 -1.29
C LYS A 16 -19.28 -15.28 -1.42
N GLU A 17 -19.74 -14.59 -0.40
CA GLU A 17 -19.56 -13.14 -0.32
C GLU A 17 -18.07 -12.88 -0.10
N GLU A 18 -17.37 -12.64 -1.18
CA GLU A 18 -16.02 -12.10 -1.12
C GLU A 18 -16.14 -10.58 -1.01
N LYS A 19 -15.62 -10.02 0.07
CA LYS A 19 -15.48 -8.56 0.18
C LYS A 19 -14.37 -8.15 -0.79
N PRO A 20 -14.67 -7.38 -1.85
CA PRO A 20 -13.63 -6.90 -2.73
C PRO A 20 -12.65 -6.04 -1.95
N TYR A 21 -11.39 -6.12 -2.27
CA TYR A 21 -10.34 -5.26 -1.73
C TYR A 21 -9.45 -4.79 -2.88
N THR A 22 -8.78 -3.67 -2.68
CA THR A 22 -7.82 -3.15 -3.65
C THR A 22 -6.43 -3.07 -3.05
N THR A 23 -5.43 -3.32 -3.87
CA THR A 23 -4.00 -3.14 -3.59
C THR A 23 -3.44 -1.88 -4.26
N PHE A 24 -4.32 -0.95 -4.60
CA PHE A 24 -4.03 0.24 -5.39
C PHE A 24 -2.82 1.04 -4.88
N LEU A 25 -2.72 1.28 -3.57
CA LEU A 25 -1.61 2.07 -3.02
C LEU A 25 -0.27 1.39 -3.29
N LYS A 26 -0.20 0.07 -3.06
CA LYS A 26 0.99 -0.73 -3.31
C LYS A 26 1.29 -0.78 -4.81
N ASP A 27 0.33 -1.16 -5.63
CA ASP A 27 0.56 -1.42 -7.05
C ASP A 27 0.87 -0.15 -7.85
N ARG A 28 0.22 0.96 -7.52
CA ARG A 28 0.43 2.23 -8.23
C ARG A 28 1.65 2.99 -7.74
N TYR A 29 1.86 3.06 -6.44
CA TYR A 29 2.88 3.91 -5.85
C TYR A 29 4.14 3.17 -5.43
N PHE A 30 4.05 1.87 -5.16
CA PHE A 30 5.15 0.98 -4.78
C PHE A 30 5.21 -0.28 -5.65
N PRO A 31 5.34 -0.15 -6.98
CA PRO A 31 5.45 -1.31 -7.86
C PRO A 31 6.62 -2.20 -7.44
N ASP A 32 6.54 -3.47 -7.83
CA ASP A 32 7.56 -4.46 -7.50
C ASP A 32 8.92 -4.08 -8.09
N GLY A 33 9.95 -4.19 -7.25
CA GLY A 33 11.35 -3.93 -7.58
C GLY A 33 12.16 -5.22 -7.66
N GLN A 34 13.45 -5.11 -7.36
CA GLN A 34 14.35 -6.26 -7.34
C GLN A 34 14.29 -6.97 -5.99
N ASN A 35 14.27 -8.31 -6.00
CA ASN A 35 14.33 -9.11 -4.80
C ASN A 35 15.79 -9.31 -4.34
N PHE A 36 15.98 -9.56 -3.06
CA PHE A 36 17.30 -9.75 -2.47
C PHE A 36 17.36 -10.97 -1.56
N ILE A 37 18.55 -11.57 -1.44
CA ILE A 37 18.76 -12.83 -0.71
C ILE A 37 19.34 -12.57 0.70
N THR A 38 19.68 -11.34 1.03
CA THR A 38 20.26 -10.97 2.34
C THR A 38 19.17 -10.64 3.35
N ASP A 39 19.46 -10.84 4.63
CA ASP A 39 18.54 -10.53 5.74
C ASP A 39 18.31 -9.02 5.89
N GLU A 40 19.27 -8.21 5.43
CA GLU A 40 19.24 -6.75 5.50
C GLU A 40 19.70 -6.13 4.20
N VAL A 41 19.14 -4.97 3.88
CA VAL A 41 19.51 -4.18 2.71
C VAL A 41 20.07 -2.84 3.15
N LEU A 42 21.26 -2.52 2.63
CA LEU A 42 21.86 -1.20 2.78
C LEU A 42 21.26 -0.26 1.73
N VAL A 43 20.54 0.74 2.17
CA VAL A 43 19.97 1.77 1.29
C VAL A 43 20.78 3.05 1.43
N GLU A 44 21.34 3.51 0.32
CA GLU A 44 22.16 4.71 0.25
C GLU A 44 21.34 5.86 -0.34
N PHE A 45 21.17 6.93 0.44
CA PHE A 45 20.51 8.14 0.00
C PHE A 45 21.53 9.23 -0.29
N LYS A 46 21.51 9.75 -1.52
CA LYS A 46 22.34 10.86 -1.94
C LYS A 46 21.49 11.98 -2.49
N GLU A 47 21.54 13.13 -1.84
CA GLU A 47 20.87 14.33 -2.35
C GLU A 47 21.64 14.91 -3.56
N GLY A 48 20.88 15.24 -4.59
CA GLY A 48 21.40 15.96 -5.75
C GLY A 48 21.73 17.41 -5.42
N ASP A 49 22.62 18.04 -6.19
CA ASP A 49 22.97 19.47 -6.08
C ASP A 49 22.50 20.21 -7.34
N LYS A 50 21.91 21.38 -7.15
CA LYS A 50 21.52 22.31 -8.23
C LYS A 50 22.42 23.52 -8.33
N LYS A 51 23.66 23.44 -7.83
CA LYS A 51 24.61 24.56 -7.88
C LYS A 51 25.03 24.88 -9.30
N LEU A 52 25.11 26.17 -9.58
CA LEU A 52 25.67 26.64 -10.85
C LEU A 52 27.20 26.52 -10.81
N ALA A 53 27.78 26.18 -11.96
CA ALA A 53 29.23 26.26 -12.11
C ALA A 53 29.69 27.71 -11.95
N PRO A 54 30.73 27.99 -11.13
CA PRO A 54 31.28 29.35 -11.00
C PRO A 54 31.97 29.78 -12.30
N PHE A 55 31.87 31.07 -12.63
CA PHE A 55 32.68 31.67 -13.66
C PHE A 55 34.12 31.80 -13.17
N VAL A 56 35.06 31.43 -14.02
CA VAL A 56 36.49 31.48 -13.70
C VAL A 56 37.21 32.34 -14.73
N ALA A 57 38.14 33.15 -14.26
CA ALA A 57 38.94 33.97 -15.18
C ALA A 57 39.79 33.06 -16.10
N PRO A 58 40.03 33.43 -17.39
CA PRO A 58 40.93 32.71 -18.27
C PRO A 58 42.31 32.65 -17.59
N ARG A 59 42.93 31.47 -17.56
CA ARG A 59 44.24 31.18 -16.91
C ARG A 59 44.14 30.73 -15.43
N VAL A 60 42.96 30.63 -14.82
CA VAL A 60 42.76 30.00 -13.50
C VAL A 60 42.36 28.55 -13.70
N GLY A 61 42.98 27.64 -12.96
CA GLY A 61 42.79 26.19 -13.15
C GLY A 61 41.45 25.61 -12.73
N GLY A 62 40.44 26.46 -12.54
CA GLY A 62 39.11 26.06 -12.09
C GLY A 62 38.91 26.18 -10.56
N VAL A 63 37.65 26.04 -10.12
CA VAL A 63 37.25 26.04 -8.70
C VAL A 63 36.94 24.63 -8.27
N THR A 64 37.55 24.19 -7.18
CA THR A 64 37.32 22.85 -6.63
C THR A 64 35.94 22.77 -5.98
N ASN A 65 35.06 21.90 -6.49
CA ASN A 65 33.80 21.60 -5.87
C ASN A 65 33.94 20.40 -4.91
N LYS A 66 33.44 20.58 -3.68
CA LYS A 66 33.37 19.48 -2.71
C LYS A 66 32.23 18.51 -3.11
N ARG A 67 32.53 17.22 -3.06
CA ARG A 67 31.51 16.18 -3.24
C ARG A 67 30.59 16.16 -2.01
N ARG A 68 29.26 16.03 -2.23
CA ARG A 68 28.33 15.75 -1.15
C ARG A 68 28.48 14.31 -0.67
N GLY A 69 28.32 14.12 0.62
CA GLY A 69 28.23 12.80 1.22
C GLY A 69 26.91 12.10 0.83
N TYR A 70 26.77 10.90 1.27
CA TYR A 70 25.52 10.14 1.25
C TYR A 70 25.25 9.61 2.65
N THR A 71 23.99 9.36 2.93
CA THR A 71 23.53 8.69 4.15
C THR A 71 23.20 7.25 3.80
N ALA A 72 23.71 6.31 4.57
CA ALA A 72 23.43 4.90 4.40
C ALA A 72 22.66 4.40 5.62
N LYS A 73 21.56 3.70 5.40
CA LYS A 73 20.77 3.02 6.43
C LYS A 73 20.57 1.57 6.06
N THR A 74 20.56 0.72 7.05
CA THR A 74 20.27 -0.70 6.89
C THR A 74 18.85 -0.96 7.31
N PHE A 75 18.10 -1.66 6.48
CA PHE A 75 16.71 -2.04 6.73
C PHE A 75 16.55 -3.55 6.60
N ALA A 76 15.82 -4.12 7.57
CA ALA A 76 15.35 -5.50 7.51
C ALA A 76 13.91 -5.54 6.98
N PRO A 77 13.55 -6.47 6.08
CA PRO A 77 12.18 -6.63 5.62
C PRO A 77 11.26 -7.09 6.76
N ALA A 78 9.97 -6.77 6.63
CA ALA A 78 8.95 -7.31 7.50
C ALA A 78 8.67 -8.77 7.14
N TYR A 79 8.66 -9.67 8.10
CA TYR A 79 8.29 -11.06 7.86
C TYR A 79 6.80 -11.28 8.13
N ILE A 80 6.07 -11.73 7.12
CA ILE A 80 4.62 -11.99 7.18
C ILE A 80 4.41 -13.46 6.83
N ALA A 81 3.82 -14.25 7.72
CA ALA A 81 3.64 -15.68 7.50
C ALA A 81 2.31 -16.19 8.07
N PRO A 82 1.17 -15.82 7.47
CA PRO A 82 -0.10 -16.40 7.85
C PRO A 82 -0.12 -17.89 7.53
N LYS A 83 -0.82 -18.65 8.37
CA LYS A 83 -0.91 -20.10 8.23
C LYS A 83 -2.31 -20.59 8.55
N ARG A 84 -2.69 -21.70 7.93
CA ARG A 84 -3.99 -22.34 8.17
C ARG A 84 -3.83 -23.85 8.27
N PRO A 85 -4.28 -24.47 9.37
CA PRO A 85 -4.26 -25.90 9.52
C PRO A 85 -5.46 -26.54 8.81
N LEU A 86 -5.22 -27.65 8.12
CA LEU A 86 -6.24 -28.53 7.57
C LEU A 86 -6.29 -29.80 8.41
N THR A 87 -7.42 -30.02 9.08
CA THR A 87 -7.62 -31.15 9.98
C THR A 87 -8.48 -32.24 9.36
N LEU A 88 -8.45 -33.45 9.94
CA LEU A 88 -9.27 -34.56 9.48
C LEU A 88 -10.79 -34.26 9.59
N ASP A 89 -11.17 -33.41 10.53
CA ASP A 89 -12.57 -33.03 10.69
C ASP A 89 -13.07 -32.08 9.60
N ASP A 90 -12.19 -31.29 9.03
CA ASP A 90 -12.51 -30.41 7.88
C ASP A 90 -12.74 -31.25 6.62
N LEU A 91 -12.00 -32.36 6.46
CA LEU A 91 -12.18 -33.30 5.35
C LEU A 91 -13.49 -34.09 5.45
N LYS A 92 -14.03 -34.31 6.65
CA LYS A 92 -15.30 -35.03 6.86
C LYS A 92 -16.51 -34.12 6.64
N LYS A 93 -16.37 -32.81 6.83
CA LYS A 93 -17.47 -31.86 6.65
C LYS A 93 -17.71 -31.60 5.17
N LYS A 94 -18.98 -31.52 4.79
CA LYS A 94 -19.38 -31.11 3.48
C LYS A 94 -18.99 -29.65 3.24
N ARG A 95 -18.35 -29.38 2.11
CA ARG A 95 -18.02 -28.01 1.71
C ARG A 95 -19.26 -27.24 1.24
N MET A 96 -19.16 -25.93 1.31
CA MET A 96 -20.16 -25.01 0.75
C MET A 96 -20.20 -25.23 -0.78
N GLY A 97 -21.40 -25.43 -1.34
CA GLY A 97 -21.57 -25.72 -2.78
C GLY A 97 -21.33 -27.17 -3.22
N GLU A 98 -20.82 -28.04 -2.36
CA GLU A 98 -20.63 -29.45 -2.68
C GLU A 98 -21.97 -30.21 -2.74
N ALA A 99 -22.16 -31.06 -3.75
CA ALA A 99 -23.35 -31.88 -3.88
C ALA A 99 -23.48 -32.85 -2.69
N TYR A 100 -24.75 -33.17 -2.29
CA TYR A 100 -24.99 -34.01 -1.11
C TYR A 100 -24.41 -35.43 -1.23
N TYR A 101 -24.35 -35.96 -2.45
CA TYR A 101 -23.74 -37.23 -2.78
C TYR A 101 -22.47 -37.04 -3.63
N SER A 102 -21.59 -36.15 -3.19
CA SER A 102 -20.31 -35.95 -3.85
C SER A 102 -19.48 -37.22 -3.81
N GLN A 103 -18.86 -37.58 -4.96
CA GLN A 103 -17.90 -38.66 -5.07
C GLN A 103 -16.44 -38.20 -4.94
N LEU A 104 -16.23 -36.98 -4.48
CA LEU A 104 -14.88 -36.46 -4.25
C LEU A 104 -14.13 -37.32 -3.24
N THR A 105 -12.92 -37.69 -3.61
CA THR A 105 -12.02 -38.35 -2.64
C THR A 105 -11.60 -37.41 -1.55
N PRO A 106 -11.22 -37.88 -0.36
CA PRO A 106 -10.68 -37.00 0.70
C PRO A 106 -9.47 -36.19 0.23
N GLU A 107 -8.70 -36.73 -0.71
CA GLU A 107 -7.50 -36.06 -1.25
C GLU A 107 -7.86 -34.93 -2.22
N ASP A 108 -8.86 -35.14 -3.10
CA ASP A 108 -9.38 -34.08 -3.97
C ASP A 108 -9.98 -32.94 -3.14
N ARG A 109 -10.74 -33.27 -2.09
CA ARG A 109 -11.30 -32.29 -1.18
C ARG A 109 -10.23 -31.51 -0.44
N ALA A 110 -9.16 -32.18 0.03
CA ALA A 110 -8.02 -31.53 0.65
C ALA A 110 -7.34 -30.53 -0.29
N SER A 111 -7.14 -30.92 -1.54
CA SER A 111 -6.50 -30.08 -2.55
C SER A 111 -7.32 -28.83 -2.85
N GLU A 112 -8.65 -28.96 -2.97
CA GLU A 112 -9.54 -27.82 -3.19
C GLU A 112 -9.57 -26.87 -1.98
N ILE A 113 -9.61 -27.41 -0.73
CA ILE A 113 -9.56 -26.57 0.49
C ILE A 113 -8.23 -25.82 0.55
N MET A 114 -7.12 -26.48 0.27
CA MET A 114 -5.80 -25.85 0.30
C MET A 114 -5.66 -24.76 -0.75
N LEU A 115 -6.31 -24.89 -1.91
CA LEU A 115 -6.32 -23.83 -2.93
C LEU A 115 -7.11 -22.61 -2.47
N ASP A 116 -8.30 -22.83 -1.89
CA ASP A 116 -9.09 -21.74 -1.32
C ASP A 116 -8.33 -21.04 -0.18
N ASP A 117 -7.70 -21.83 0.71
CA ASP A 117 -6.87 -21.31 1.80
C ASP A 117 -5.68 -20.50 1.27
N ALA A 118 -5.01 -20.96 0.21
CA ALA A 118 -3.90 -20.24 -0.41
C ALA A 118 -4.34 -18.87 -0.93
N ASN A 119 -5.48 -18.80 -1.61
CA ASN A 119 -6.04 -17.54 -2.12
C ASN A 119 -6.41 -16.57 -0.99
N GLU A 120 -7.01 -17.08 0.10
CA GLU A 120 -7.35 -16.26 1.25
C GLU A 120 -6.11 -15.73 2.00
N LEU A 121 -5.08 -16.57 2.15
CA LEU A 121 -3.80 -16.18 2.78
C LEU A 121 -3.05 -15.15 1.92
N ASP A 122 -3.05 -15.32 0.59
CA ASP A 122 -2.49 -14.32 -0.32
C ASP A 122 -3.20 -12.98 -0.20
N GLY A 123 -4.53 -12.99 -0.16
CA GLY A 123 -5.31 -11.78 0.07
C GLY A 123 -5.00 -11.10 1.41
N GLN A 124 -4.70 -11.85 2.48
CA GLN A 124 -4.26 -11.28 3.76
C GLN A 124 -2.90 -10.60 3.65
N ILE A 125 -1.95 -11.21 2.93
CA ILE A 125 -0.62 -10.63 2.71
C ILE A 125 -0.76 -9.37 1.85
N ALA A 126 -1.52 -9.41 0.76
CA ALA A 126 -1.73 -8.26 -0.12
C ALA A 126 -2.34 -7.06 0.61
N ARG A 127 -3.34 -7.28 1.47
CA ARG A 127 -3.90 -6.21 2.33
C ARG A 127 -2.88 -5.66 3.31
N ARG A 128 -2.01 -6.49 3.87
CA ARG A 128 -0.93 -6.04 4.75
C ARG A 128 0.11 -5.21 4.00
N GLU A 129 0.48 -5.60 2.79
CA GLU A 129 1.38 -4.81 1.92
C GLU A 129 0.76 -3.44 1.57
N ASN A 130 -0.54 -3.41 1.25
CA ASN A 130 -1.26 -2.16 0.99
C ASN A 130 -1.32 -1.25 2.24
N TRP A 131 -1.50 -1.84 3.43
CA TRP A 131 -1.42 -1.14 4.71
C TRP A 131 -0.02 -0.54 4.94
N MET A 132 1.05 -1.30 4.66
CA MET A 132 2.42 -0.79 4.76
C MET A 132 2.64 0.39 3.82
N ALA A 133 2.12 0.34 2.60
CA ALA A 133 2.16 1.45 1.65
C ALA A 133 1.45 2.69 2.21
N ALA A 134 0.26 2.53 2.79
CA ALA A 134 -0.48 3.62 3.41
C ALA A 134 0.29 4.24 4.59
N GLN A 135 0.87 3.42 5.48
CA GLN A 135 1.67 3.89 6.60
C GLN A 135 2.90 4.70 6.14
N LEU A 136 3.60 4.20 5.12
CA LEU A 136 4.74 4.92 4.55
C LEU A 136 4.33 6.25 3.92
N LEU A 137 3.26 6.28 3.17
CA LEU A 137 2.75 7.50 2.55
C LEU A 137 2.32 8.54 3.58
N PHE A 138 1.74 8.10 4.69
CA PHE A 138 1.23 9.00 5.72
C PHE A 138 2.29 9.39 6.76
N ASN A 139 3.11 8.44 7.25
CA ASN A 139 4.06 8.67 8.34
C ASN A 139 5.52 8.79 7.87
N ALA A 140 5.81 8.47 6.59
CA ALA A 140 7.16 8.22 6.08
C ALA A 140 7.91 7.12 6.88
N ALA A 141 7.18 6.34 7.63
CA ALA A 141 7.63 5.27 8.50
C ALA A 141 6.62 4.12 8.47
N CYS A 142 7.06 2.92 8.75
CA CYS A 142 6.21 1.77 8.98
C CYS A 142 6.57 1.16 10.32
N GLU A 143 5.63 1.18 11.26
CA GLU A 143 5.76 0.46 12.52
C GLU A 143 5.33 -0.99 12.32
N ILE A 144 6.26 -1.91 12.61
CA ILE A 144 6.03 -3.34 12.49
C ILE A 144 6.00 -3.91 13.90
N GLU A 145 4.90 -4.51 14.27
CA GLU A 145 4.76 -5.25 15.52
C GLU A 145 4.90 -6.75 15.23
N GLU A 146 6.04 -7.32 15.60
CA GLU A 146 6.30 -8.73 15.43
C GLU A 146 5.69 -9.52 16.60
N LYS A 147 4.73 -10.39 16.30
CA LYS A 147 4.14 -11.31 17.28
C LYS A 147 5.07 -12.48 17.49
N THR A 148 5.45 -12.72 18.74
CA THR A 148 6.26 -13.88 19.15
C THR A 148 5.35 -15.04 19.58
N ASP A 149 5.94 -16.22 19.84
CA ASP A 149 5.20 -17.37 20.39
C ASP A 149 4.57 -17.08 21.76
N ASN A 150 5.05 -16.08 22.46
CA ASN A 150 4.44 -15.59 23.69
C ASN A 150 3.55 -14.37 23.37
N PRO A 151 2.21 -14.47 23.51
CA PRO A 151 1.29 -13.39 23.18
C PRO A 151 1.49 -12.10 23.99
N ASP A 152 2.19 -12.19 25.12
CA ASP A 152 2.47 -11.05 25.99
C ASP A 152 3.75 -10.28 25.57
N ILE A 153 4.49 -10.78 24.59
CA ILE A 153 5.74 -10.18 24.11
C ILE A 153 5.57 -9.85 22.62
N SER A 154 5.56 -8.58 22.30
CA SER A 154 5.68 -8.09 20.93
C SER A 154 6.95 -7.25 20.78
N GLU A 155 7.69 -7.47 19.72
CA GLU A 155 8.81 -6.62 19.35
C GLU A 155 8.35 -5.59 18.33
N LYS A 156 8.56 -4.30 18.65
CA LYS A 156 8.24 -3.21 17.73
C LYS A 156 9.48 -2.80 16.97
N LYS A 157 9.41 -2.88 15.66
CA LYS A 157 10.40 -2.36 14.73
C LYS A 157 9.81 -1.19 13.96
N GLU A 158 10.57 -0.13 13.83
CA GLU A 158 10.19 1.02 13.01
C GLU A 158 11.13 1.12 11.81
N ILE A 159 10.57 1.12 10.61
CA ILE A 159 11.28 1.41 9.38
C ILE A 159 11.02 2.89 9.05
N PHE A 160 12.02 3.73 9.25
CA PHE A 160 11.93 5.17 9.02
C PHE A 160 12.93 5.61 7.94
N PHE A 161 12.42 6.18 6.85
CA PHE A 161 13.23 6.52 5.69
C PHE A 161 13.77 7.94 5.67
N TYR A 162 13.07 8.89 6.30
CA TYR A 162 13.47 10.30 6.24
C TYR A 162 14.34 10.69 7.42
N ASP A 163 15.59 11.13 7.12
CA ASP A 163 16.48 11.78 8.07
C ASP A 163 16.36 13.29 7.93
N GLY A 164 16.42 14.03 9.03
CA GLY A 164 16.41 15.48 9.07
C GLY A 164 15.18 16.03 9.76
N ASP A 165 14.88 17.31 9.52
CA ASP A 165 13.69 17.92 10.05
C ASP A 165 12.46 17.15 9.56
N ALA A 166 11.89 16.35 10.46
CA ALA A 166 10.79 15.43 10.19
C ALA A 166 9.56 16.11 9.54
N ASN A 167 9.53 17.44 9.52
CA ASN A 167 8.43 18.24 9.03
C ASN A 167 8.61 18.75 7.58
N ASP A 168 9.77 18.55 6.98
CA ASP A 168 10.04 19.11 5.64
C ASP A 168 9.12 18.56 4.54
N TRP A 169 8.53 17.40 4.74
CA TRP A 169 7.61 16.76 3.81
C TRP A 169 6.13 16.96 4.20
N ILE A 170 5.88 17.62 5.33
CA ILE A 170 4.54 17.94 5.82
C ILE A 170 4.20 19.38 5.43
N PHE A 171 3.12 19.55 4.70
CA PHE A 171 2.56 20.85 4.36
C PHE A 171 1.41 21.16 5.31
N THR A 172 1.37 22.39 5.82
CA THR A 172 0.24 22.87 6.63
C THR A 172 -0.45 23.97 5.85
N PRO A 173 -1.73 23.81 5.46
CA PRO A 173 -2.50 24.84 4.82
C PRO A 173 -2.69 26.04 5.76
N SER A 174 -2.81 27.25 5.20
CA SER A 174 -3.07 28.46 5.98
C SER A 174 -4.51 28.52 6.50
N VAL A 175 -5.42 27.91 5.78
CA VAL A 175 -6.85 27.76 6.10
C VAL A 175 -7.20 26.32 5.83
N ASP A 176 -7.89 25.68 6.77
CA ASP A 176 -8.35 24.30 6.60
C ASP A 176 -9.31 24.22 5.39
N TRP A 177 -9.28 23.13 4.65
CA TRP A 177 -10.10 22.96 3.44
C TRP A 177 -11.59 22.80 3.75
N ASP A 178 -11.95 22.58 5.01
CA ASP A 178 -13.34 22.61 5.50
C ASP A 178 -14.01 23.99 5.27
N ASP A 179 -13.20 25.05 5.17
CA ASP A 179 -13.69 26.37 4.84
C ASP A 179 -13.98 26.45 3.33
N PRO A 180 -15.23 26.72 2.91
CA PRO A 180 -15.58 26.84 1.50
C PRO A 180 -14.80 27.92 0.72
N ASP A 181 -14.18 28.86 1.43
CA ASP A 181 -13.37 29.94 0.86
C ASP A 181 -11.86 29.64 0.87
N ALA A 182 -11.43 28.44 1.29
CA ALA A 182 -10.03 28.01 1.25
C ALA A 182 -9.46 28.04 -0.19
N ASP A 183 -8.16 28.37 -0.31
CA ASP A 183 -7.47 28.36 -1.62
C ASP A 183 -6.80 27.02 -1.90
N ILE A 184 -7.60 25.97 -2.08
CA ILE A 184 -7.13 24.60 -2.33
C ILE A 184 -6.14 24.54 -3.50
N LEU A 185 -6.46 25.23 -4.61
CA LEU A 185 -5.58 25.26 -5.78
C LEU A 185 -4.25 25.97 -5.49
N GLY A 186 -4.27 26.96 -4.61
CA GLY A 186 -3.07 27.65 -4.14
C GLY A 186 -2.19 26.75 -3.28
N ASP A 187 -2.77 26.01 -2.36
CA ASP A 187 -2.09 25.08 -1.47
C ASP A 187 -1.44 23.94 -2.27
N VAL A 188 -2.18 23.31 -3.18
CA VAL A 188 -1.65 22.27 -4.07
C VAL A 188 -0.52 22.82 -4.95
N ALA A 189 -0.65 24.06 -5.45
CA ALA A 189 0.43 24.70 -6.20
C ALA A 189 1.67 24.97 -5.35
N ALA A 190 1.50 25.32 -4.08
CA ALA A 190 2.62 25.48 -3.13
C ALA A 190 3.33 24.15 -2.86
N MET A 191 2.57 23.08 -2.64
CA MET A 191 3.09 21.72 -2.51
C MET A 191 3.87 21.30 -3.76
N CYS A 192 3.33 21.52 -4.97
CA CYS A 192 4.00 21.22 -6.23
C CYS A 192 5.33 21.98 -6.39
N ARG A 193 5.37 23.26 -5.98
CA ARG A 193 6.61 24.07 -6.03
C ARG A 193 7.64 23.54 -5.05
N ALA A 194 7.24 23.17 -3.84
CA ALA A 194 8.12 22.59 -2.83
C ALA A 194 8.72 21.26 -3.35
N GLN A 195 7.92 20.37 -3.91
CA GLN A 195 8.39 19.12 -4.51
C GLN A 195 9.32 19.36 -5.72
N LYS A 196 8.97 20.30 -6.59
CA LYS A 196 9.82 20.68 -7.73
C LYS A 196 11.18 21.23 -7.27
N ALA A 197 11.23 21.99 -6.17
CA ALA A 197 12.49 22.48 -5.59
C ALA A 197 13.41 21.32 -5.20
N ARG A 198 12.85 20.19 -4.72
CA ARG A 198 13.56 18.97 -4.38
C ARG A 198 13.88 18.09 -5.59
N GLY A 199 13.37 18.44 -6.78
CA GLY A 199 13.60 17.69 -8.01
C GLY A 199 12.62 16.56 -8.26
N VAL A 200 11.49 16.55 -7.55
CA VAL A 200 10.40 15.58 -7.72
C VAL A 200 9.26 16.25 -8.48
N ALA A 201 8.77 15.59 -9.54
CA ALA A 201 7.59 16.03 -10.28
C ALA A 201 6.38 15.24 -9.73
N ALA A 202 5.56 15.88 -8.94
CA ALA A 202 4.29 15.30 -8.50
C ALA A 202 3.20 15.61 -9.51
N THR A 203 2.42 14.60 -9.87
CA THR A 203 1.37 14.66 -10.90
C THR A 203 -0.01 14.31 -10.36
N GLU A 204 -0.08 13.73 -9.19
CA GLU A 204 -1.30 13.25 -8.57
C GLU A 204 -1.40 13.72 -7.13
N ILE A 205 -2.62 13.94 -6.68
CA ILE A 205 -2.93 14.16 -5.29
C ILE A 205 -3.95 13.10 -4.84
N LEU A 206 -3.60 12.36 -3.83
CA LEU A 206 -4.42 11.35 -3.20
C LEU A 206 -5.10 11.98 -1.98
N LEU A 207 -6.42 11.88 -1.95
CA LEU A 207 -7.28 12.47 -0.94
C LEU A 207 -8.04 11.35 -0.23
N ASP A 208 -8.28 11.48 1.05
CA ASP A 208 -9.31 10.69 1.71
C ASP A 208 -10.72 11.22 1.38
N SER A 209 -11.75 10.54 1.84
CA SER A 209 -13.15 10.92 1.57
C SER A 209 -13.47 12.35 2.01
N VAL A 210 -13.04 12.76 3.20
CA VAL A 210 -13.31 14.10 3.75
C VAL A 210 -12.62 15.19 2.94
N ALA A 211 -11.34 15.01 2.63
CA ALA A 211 -10.60 15.97 1.79
C ALA A 211 -11.14 16.02 0.36
N GLY A 212 -11.62 14.88 -0.19
CA GLY A 212 -12.31 14.82 -1.48
C GLY A 212 -13.58 15.65 -1.49
N ASP A 213 -14.42 15.52 -0.48
CA ASP A 213 -15.66 16.29 -0.33
C ASP A 213 -15.38 17.80 -0.23
N CYS A 214 -14.29 18.19 0.44
CA CYS A 214 -13.87 19.59 0.49
C CYS A 214 -13.57 20.16 -0.91
N VAL A 215 -12.97 19.37 -1.80
CA VAL A 215 -12.69 19.79 -3.18
C VAL A 215 -13.99 20.02 -3.96
N TYR A 216 -14.98 19.11 -3.83
CA TYR A 216 -16.27 19.26 -4.48
C TYR A 216 -17.07 20.47 -3.98
N ASN A 217 -16.97 20.78 -2.69
CA ASN A 217 -17.75 21.84 -2.05
C ASN A 217 -17.06 23.21 -2.08
N ASN A 218 -15.84 23.31 -2.59
CA ASN A 218 -15.06 24.55 -2.59
C ASN A 218 -15.63 25.56 -3.60
N LYS A 219 -16.09 26.72 -3.10
CA LYS A 219 -16.70 27.78 -3.90
C LYS A 219 -15.79 28.31 -5.00
N LYS A 220 -14.50 28.48 -4.70
CA LYS A 220 -13.52 29.01 -5.67
C LYS A 220 -13.31 28.07 -6.84
N ILE A 221 -13.29 26.76 -6.58
CA ILE A 221 -13.19 25.75 -7.64
C ILE A 221 -14.45 25.77 -8.48
N ILE A 222 -15.63 25.79 -7.89
CA ILE A 222 -16.92 25.86 -8.59
C ILE A 222 -17.00 27.12 -9.45
N GLU A 223 -16.72 28.30 -8.89
CA GLU A 223 -16.73 29.57 -9.63
C GLU A 223 -15.78 29.60 -10.83
N LEU A 224 -14.58 29.01 -10.66
CA LEU A 224 -13.59 28.93 -11.73
C LEU A 224 -13.99 27.94 -12.82
N LEU A 225 -14.69 26.86 -12.48
CA LEU A 225 -15.23 25.89 -13.44
C LEU A 225 -16.38 26.49 -14.27
N ASP A 226 -17.21 27.30 -13.63
CA ASP A 226 -18.33 28.00 -14.32
C ASP A 226 -17.85 29.14 -15.22
N ASN A 227 -16.63 29.63 -15.03
CA ASN A 227 -16.09 30.73 -15.83
C ASN A 227 -15.62 30.23 -17.21
N ARG A 228 -16.40 30.48 -18.23
CA ARG A 228 -16.13 30.10 -19.64
C ARG A 228 -14.81 30.65 -20.22
N ASN A 229 -14.26 31.68 -19.62
CA ASN A 229 -13.03 32.33 -20.09
C ASN A 229 -11.77 31.75 -19.41
N TYR A 230 -11.94 30.87 -18.41
CA TYR A 230 -10.83 30.31 -17.64
C TYR A 230 -10.98 28.79 -17.52
N ASN A 231 -10.15 28.05 -18.22
CA ASN A 231 -10.16 26.59 -18.16
C ASN A 231 -9.16 26.11 -17.11
N ILE A 232 -9.63 25.78 -15.92
CA ILE A 232 -8.80 25.20 -14.84
C ILE A 232 -8.66 23.68 -14.93
N GLY A 233 -9.50 23.03 -15.74
CA GLY A 233 -9.52 21.59 -15.86
C GLY A 233 -10.94 21.05 -15.99
N THR A 234 -11.09 19.77 -15.69
CA THR A 234 -12.37 19.06 -15.76
C THR A 234 -12.56 18.29 -14.47
N ILE A 235 -13.70 18.44 -13.84
CA ILE A 235 -14.21 17.52 -12.83
C ILE A 235 -15.09 16.53 -13.58
N ASP A 236 -14.63 15.31 -13.72
CA ASP A 236 -15.33 14.21 -14.39
C ASP A 236 -15.17 12.97 -13.52
N PRO A 237 -16.01 12.82 -12.48
CA PRO A 237 -15.88 11.72 -11.54
C PRO A 237 -15.98 10.37 -12.23
N LYS A 238 -14.97 9.55 -12.06
CA LYS A 238 -14.92 8.19 -12.58
C LYS A 238 -14.50 7.25 -11.49
N LEU A 239 -15.20 6.13 -11.37
CA LEU A 239 -14.72 5.01 -10.57
C LEU A 239 -13.61 4.31 -11.37
N GLU A 240 -12.38 4.38 -10.88
CA GLU A 240 -11.26 3.67 -11.53
C GLU A 240 -11.21 2.21 -11.08
N GLU A 241 -11.25 2.02 -9.76
CA GLU A 241 -11.28 0.71 -9.11
C GLU A 241 -12.21 0.78 -7.90
N PHE A 242 -12.41 -0.35 -7.24
CA PHE A 242 -13.19 -0.38 -6.01
C PHE A 242 -12.55 0.53 -4.95
N GLY A 243 -13.34 1.44 -4.36
CA GLY A 243 -12.87 2.39 -3.36
C GLY A 243 -12.01 3.56 -3.87
N ILE A 244 -11.85 3.70 -5.21
CA ILE A 244 -11.03 4.77 -5.81
C ILE A 244 -11.84 5.52 -6.85
N ALA A 245 -12.01 6.81 -6.61
CA ALA A 245 -12.67 7.69 -7.53
C ALA A 245 -11.71 8.77 -8.05
N GLU A 246 -11.67 8.96 -9.37
CA GLU A 246 -11.04 10.14 -9.95
C GLU A 246 -12.02 11.31 -9.85
N ILE A 247 -11.64 12.35 -9.13
CA ILE A 247 -12.41 13.62 -9.07
C ILE A 247 -12.24 14.36 -10.39
N GLY A 248 -11.02 14.43 -10.89
CA GLY A 248 -10.71 15.12 -12.14
C GLY A 248 -9.27 15.60 -12.21
N VAL A 249 -8.97 16.36 -13.26
CA VAL A 249 -7.64 16.93 -13.48
C VAL A 249 -7.75 18.44 -13.47
N LEU A 250 -7.12 19.07 -12.47
CA LEU A 250 -7.15 20.49 -12.27
C LEU A 250 -5.80 21.17 -12.52
N ASN A 251 -5.84 22.40 -13.01
CA ASN A 251 -4.65 23.23 -13.19
C ASN A 251 -4.44 24.12 -11.94
N CYS A 252 -3.56 23.69 -11.06
CA CYS A 252 -3.20 24.40 -9.84
C CYS A 252 -2.12 25.45 -10.14
N LYS A 253 -2.52 26.64 -10.61
CA LYS A 253 -1.62 27.78 -10.91
C LYS A 253 -0.42 27.40 -11.79
N GLY A 254 -0.66 26.63 -12.86
CA GLY A 254 0.35 26.17 -13.81
C GLY A 254 0.87 24.75 -13.59
N HIS A 255 0.42 24.08 -12.56
CA HIS A 255 0.68 22.66 -12.32
C HIS A 255 -0.60 21.86 -12.61
N LYS A 256 -0.51 20.93 -13.55
CA LYS A 256 -1.60 20.02 -13.88
C LYS A 256 -1.54 18.83 -12.95
N VAL A 257 -2.55 18.68 -12.09
CA VAL A 257 -2.59 17.64 -11.05
C VAL A 257 -3.90 16.86 -11.18
N ARG A 258 -3.80 15.54 -11.10
CA ARG A 258 -4.92 14.60 -11.06
C ARG A 258 -5.34 14.40 -9.61
N PHE A 259 -6.62 14.59 -9.33
CA PHE A 259 -7.21 14.44 -8.01
C PHE A 259 -7.86 13.07 -7.91
N LEU A 260 -7.39 12.25 -6.98
CA LEU A 260 -7.89 10.92 -6.70
C LEU A 260 -8.42 10.87 -5.27
N GLN A 261 -9.61 10.35 -5.10
CA GLN A 261 -10.21 10.06 -3.80
C GLN A 261 -10.06 8.58 -3.51
N TYR A 262 -9.55 8.25 -2.32
CA TYR A 262 -9.33 6.90 -1.86
C TYR A 262 -10.12 6.66 -0.58
N ASP A 263 -11.10 5.75 -0.66
CA ASP A 263 -12.07 5.47 0.41
C ASP A 263 -12.10 3.98 0.73
N GLU A 264 -10.93 3.41 0.96
CA GLU A 264 -10.76 2.02 1.33
C GLU A 264 -10.28 1.85 2.77
N GLY A 265 -10.63 0.72 3.37
CA GLY A 265 -10.26 0.37 4.72
C GLY A 265 -9.90 -1.10 4.86
N TYR A 266 -9.44 -1.45 6.03
CA TYR A 266 -9.16 -2.83 6.43
C TYR A 266 -9.87 -3.15 7.75
N GLU A 267 -10.10 -4.43 7.99
CA GLU A 267 -10.60 -4.90 9.29
C GLU A 267 -9.42 -5.10 10.24
N ASP A 268 -9.48 -4.46 11.40
CA ASP A 268 -8.53 -4.68 12.48
C ASP A 268 -8.75 -6.04 13.17
N GLU A 269 -7.93 -6.36 14.16
CA GLU A 269 -8.04 -7.61 14.94
C GLU A 269 -9.36 -7.74 15.70
N ASN A 270 -10.08 -6.64 15.93
CA ASN A 270 -11.38 -6.59 16.60
C ASN A 270 -12.55 -6.65 15.61
N GLY A 271 -12.29 -6.70 14.33
CA GLY A 271 -13.30 -6.67 13.27
C GLY A 271 -13.87 -5.28 12.99
N ALA A 272 -13.22 -4.21 13.48
CA ALA A 272 -13.59 -2.84 13.13
C ALA A 272 -12.99 -2.45 11.78
N ASN A 273 -13.76 -1.77 10.95
CA ASN A 273 -13.27 -1.23 9.69
C ASN A 273 -12.50 0.07 9.94
N VAL A 274 -11.22 0.07 9.60
CA VAL A 274 -10.31 1.21 9.77
C VAL A 274 -9.86 1.69 8.40
N PRO A 275 -9.99 3.00 8.07
CA PRO A 275 -9.51 3.51 6.80
C PRO A 275 -7.99 3.40 6.69
N TYR A 276 -7.47 3.11 5.49
CA TYR A 276 -6.04 3.09 5.24
C TYR A 276 -5.40 4.47 5.41
N LEU A 277 -6.10 5.53 4.99
CA LEU A 277 -5.67 6.91 5.16
C LEU A 277 -6.50 7.59 6.25
N PRO A 278 -5.87 8.29 7.20
CA PRO A 278 -6.57 9.08 8.19
C PRO A 278 -7.42 10.19 7.55
N TYR A 279 -8.55 10.51 8.16
CA TYR A 279 -9.44 11.56 7.68
C TYR A 279 -8.76 12.93 7.59
N GLY A 280 -9.13 13.72 6.60
CA GLY A 280 -8.55 15.03 6.32
C GLY A 280 -7.13 14.98 5.74
N THR A 281 -6.76 13.88 5.08
CA THR A 281 -5.42 13.69 4.53
C THR A 281 -5.38 14.02 3.04
N ALA A 282 -4.36 14.76 2.63
CA ALA A 282 -4.01 14.97 1.23
C ALA A 282 -2.53 14.64 1.01
N ILE A 283 -2.22 13.81 0.05
CA ILE A 283 -0.86 13.38 -0.27
C ILE A 283 -0.56 13.68 -1.72
N LEU A 284 0.38 14.59 -1.96
CA LEU A 284 0.87 14.94 -3.29
C LEU A 284 2.03 14.04 -3.67
N LEU A 285 1.92 13.31 -4.77
CA LEU A 285 2.86 12.28 -5.18
C LEU A 285 2.86 12.04 -6.69
N ALA A 286 3.66 11.10 -7.14
CA ALA A 286 3.66 10.60 -8.51
C ALA A 286 3.58 9.07 -8.51
N PRO A 287 3.00 8.43 -9.52
CA PRO A 287 3.06 6.98 -9.68
C PRO A 287 4.49 6.46 -9.62
N GLY A 288 4.70 5.33 -8.92
CA GLY A 288 6.05 4.76 -8.76
C GLY A 288 6.98 5.61 -7.91
N CYS A 289 6.47 6.37 -6.94
CA CYS A 289 7.30 7.14 -6.00
C CYS A 289 8.10 6.27 -5.03
N GLY A 290 7.69 5.02 -4.86
CA GLY A 290 8.37 3.98 -4.10
C GLY A 290 8.55 2.71 -4.91
N GLN A 291 9.14 1.69 -4.29
CA GLN A 291 9.28 0.32 -4.80
C GLN A 291 9.10 -0.68 -3.68
N THR A 292 8.56 -1.85 -4.01
CA THR A 292 8.44 -2.98 -3.10
C THR A 292 9.51 -4.00 -3.46
N HIS A 293 10.34 -4.36 -2.50
CA HIS A 293 11.36 -5.38 -2.63
C HIS A 293 11.01 -6.54 -1.71
N TYR A 294 11.35 -7.75 -2.11
CA TYR A 294 11.11 -8.93 -1.27
C TYR A 294 12.44 -9.51 -0.81
N GLY A 295 12.56 -9.68 0.49
CA GLY A 295 13.69 -10.31 1.14
C GLY A 295 13.64 -11.84 1.05
N ALA A 296 14.72 -12.48 1.46
CA ALA A 296 14.81 -13.91 1.49
C ALA A 296 13.95 -14.52 2.59
N VAL A 297 13.22 -15.57 2.22
CA VAL A 297 12.50 -16.44 3.16
C VAL A 297 13.21 -17.78 3.20
N SER A 298 13.76 -18.12 4.36
CA SER A 298 14.39 -19.44 4.58
C SER A 298 13.43 -20.37 5.31
N GLN A 299 13.27 -21.55 4.82
CA GLN A 299 12.36 -22.56 5.39
C GLN A 299 12.95 -23.96 5.33
N LEU A 300 12.54 -24.79 6.30
CA LEU A 300 12.85 -26.21 6.32
C LEU A 300 11.70 -26.94 5.61
N GLU A 301 12.01 -27.71 4.57
CA GLU A 301 11.02 -28.44 3.79
C GLU A 301 10.94 -29.93 4.16
N ASP A 302 10.03 -30.65 3.52
CA ASP A 302 9.78 -32.10 3.82
C ASP A 302 11.00 -33.00 3.53
N ASP A 303 11.92 -32.56 2.67
CA ASP A 303 13.21 -33.22 2.41
C ASP A 303 14.22 -33.08 3.57
N ARG A 304 13.86 -32.27 4.59
CA ARG A 304 14.68 -31.93 5.76
C ARG A 304 15.91 -31.09 5.43
N GLU A 305 15.89 -30.41 4.29
CA GLU A 305 16.93 -29.45 3.89
C GLU A 305 16.41 -28.01 4.03
N TRP A 306 17.33 -27.07 4.21
CA TRP A 306 17.03 -25.64 4.27
C TRP A 306 17.02 -25.06 2.86
N HIS A 307 15.90 -24.46 2.50
CA HIS A 307 15.75 -23.77 1.24
C HIS A 307 15.52 -22.28 1.48
N THR A 308 16.08 -21.44 0.60
CA THR A 308 15.94 -19.98 0.68
C THR A 308 15.41 -19.45 -0.64
N TYR A 309 14.30 -18.73 -0.58
CA TYR A 309 13.61 -18.17 -1.74
C TYR A 309 13.54 -16.65 -1.59
N ALA A 310 13.85 -15.92 -2.64
CA ALA A 310 13.67 -14.47 -2.72
C ALA A 310 12.49 -14.14 -3.64
N GLU A 311 11.29 -14.49 -3.20
CA GLU A 311 10.05 -14.35 -3.94
C GLU A 311 8.98 -13.64 -3.12
N SER A 312 8.00 -13.06 -3.81
CA SER A 312 6.91 -12.34 -3.14
C SER A 312 6.02 -13.22 -2.30
N ARG A 313 5.91 -14.51 -2.66
CA ARG A 313 5.08 -15.51 -1.97
C ARG A 313 5.82 -16.84 -1.94
N VAL A 314 6.06 -17.34 -0.74
CA VAL A 314 6.76 -18.61 -0.52
C VAL A 314 5.83 -19.56 0.23
N PRO A 315 5.20 -20.53 -0.45
CA PRO A 315 4.33 -21.50 0.18
C PRO A 315 5.15 -22.59 0.90
N LEU A 316 4.60 -23.06 2.01
CA LEU A 316 5.11 -24.23 2.73
C LEU A 316 3.95 -25.08 3.23
N ILE A 317 3.98 -26.38 2.93
CA ILE A 317 3.03 -27.34 3.45
C ILE A 317 3.73 -28.21 4.47
N LEU A 318 3.32 -28.10 5.74
CA LEU A 318 3.82 -28.93 6.81
C LEU A 318 2.86 -30.08 7.08
N THR A 319 3.38 -31.30 7.13
CA THR A 319 2.57 -32.50 7.44
C THR A 319 2.92 -32.99 8.84
N ASN A 320 1.91 -32.98 9.72
CA ASN A 320 2.05 -33.53 11.06
C ASN A 320 1.33 -34.87 11.15
N THR A 321 2.11 -35.95 11.12
CA THR A 321 1.56 -37.31 11.17
C THR A 321 0.99 -37.69 12.53
N ASN A 322 1.44 -37.04 13.63
CA ASN A 322 0.94 -37.34 14.98
C ASN A 322 -0.47 -36.75 15.18
N SER A 323 -0.72 -35.54 14.70
CA SER A 323 -2.03 -34.91 14.76
C SER A 323 -2.90 -35.18 13.53
N GLN A 324 -2.37 -35.91 12.54
CA GLN A 324 -3.04 -36.16 11.25
C GLN A 324 -3.58 -34.87 10.61
N SER A 325 -2.75 -33.84 10.60
CA SER A 325 -3.08 -32.53 10.02
C SER A 325 -2.03 -32.08 9.04
N LYS A 326 -2.47 -31.32 8.04
CA LYS A 326 -1.60 -30.53 7.16
C LYS A 326 -1.76 -29.07 7.51
N GLU A 327 -0.70 -28.31 7.42
CA GLU A 327 -0.71 -26.87 7.66
C GLU A 327 -0.13 -26.17 6.44
N LEU A 328 -0.92 -25.29 5.82
CA LEU A 328 -0.47 -24.42 4.75
C LEU A 328 -0.01 -23.10 5.37
N ARG A 329 1.23 -22.73 5.11
CA ARG A 329 1.81 -21.44 5.44
C ARG A 329 2.18 -20.73 4.15
N LEU A 330 1.84 -19.46 4.04
CA LEU A 330 2.31 -18.60 2.97
C LEU A 330 3.17 -17.50 3.58
N ALA A 331 4.44 -17.48 3.22
CA ALA A 331 5.38 -16.50 3.76
C ALA A 331 5.73 -15.42 2.74
N SER A 332 5.98 -14.22 3.21
CA SER A 332 6.44 -13.07 2.43
C SER A 332 7.34 -12.20 3.29
N ALA A 333 8.33 -11.57 2.69
CA ALA A 333 9.24 -10.65 3.37
C ALA A 333 9.32 -9.30 2.63
N PRO A 334 8.21 -8.50 2.58
CA PRO A 334 8.18 -7.26 1.85
C PRO A 334 8.96 -6.14 2.56
N LEU A 335 9.66 -5.33 1.77
CA LEU A 335 10.27 -4.07 2.16
C LEU A 335 9.85 -3.00 1.16
N LEU A 336 8.96 -2.12 1.58
CA LEU A 336 8.55 -0.97 0.78
C LEU A 336 9.48 0.19 1.08
N MET A 337 10.01 0.84 0.05
CA MET A 337 10.90 1.98 0.23
C MET A 337 10.70 3.05 -0.84
N PRO A 338 10.97 4.34 -0.51
CA PRO A 338 10.91 5.42 -1.48
C PRO A 338 12.06 5.30 -2.51
N VAL A 339 11.78 5.58 -3.77
CA VAL A 339 12.81 5.65 -4.83
C VAL A 339 13.74 6.84 -4.63
N ARG A 340 13.25 7.89 -3.99
CA ARG A 340 14.00 9.12 -3.70
C ARG A 340 13.66 9.62 -2.32
N ASN A 341 14.60 10.30 -1.69
CA ASN A 341 14.32 11.05 -0.49
C ASN A 341 13.23 12.11 -0.77
N HIS A 342 12.24 12.24 0.12
CA HIS A 342 11.10 13.15 -0.04
C HIS A 342 10.32 12.97 -1.35
N ALA A 343 10.01 11.70 -1.72
CA ALA A 343 9.32 11.37 -2.97
C ALA A 343 7.87 11.88 -3.02
N TRP A 344 7.25 12.16 -1.87
CA TRP A 344 5.90 12.69 -1.71
C TRP A 344 5.82 13.77 -0.63
N MET A 345 4.70 14.48 -0.58
CA MET A 345 4.40 15.49 0.43
C MET A 345 2.99 15.26 0.97
N ARG A 346 2.87 15.25 2.30
CA ARG A 346 1.59 15.10 3.00
C ARG A 346 1.09 16.44 3.53
N ALA A 347 -0.22 16.61 3.54
CA ALA A 347 -0.90 17.67 4.27
C ALA A 347 -2.07 17.08 5.08
N THR A 348 -2.32 17.61 6.26
CA THR A 348 -3.59 17.47 6.96
C THR A 348 -4.40 18.72 6.65
N VAL A 349 -5.48 18.54 5.88
CA VAL A 349 -6.19 19.66 5.24
C VAL A 349 -7.58 19.90 5.82
N ALA A 350 -8.12 18.93 6.52
CA ALA A 350 -9.40 19.03 7.20
C ALA A 350 -9.33 18.40 8.57
N LYS A 351 -10.15 18.85 9.51
CA LYS A 351 -10.29 18.22 10.81
C LYS A 351 -11.19 17.01 10.68
N SER A 352 -10.81 15.90 11.35
CA SER A 352 -11.74 14.77 11.48
C SER A 352 -13.01 15.27 12.17
N ALA A 353 -14.15 14.92 11.59
CA ALA A 353 -15.46 15.27 12.13
C ALA A 353 -15.71 14.63 13.50
#